data_2bd00cc7acf932ce4d32f26375cd6004
#
_entry.id   2bd00cc7acf932ce4d32f26375cd6004
#
_cell.length_a   1.000
_cell.length_b   1.000
_cell.length_c   1.000
_cell.angle_alpha   90.00
_cell.angle_beta   90.00
_cell.angle_gamma   90.00
#
_symmetry.space_group_name_H-M   'P 1'
#
loop_
_entity.id
_entity.type
_entity.pdbx_description
1 polymer ?
#
loop_
_entity_poly.entity_id
_entity_poly.type
_entity_poly.pdbx_seq_one_letter_code
_entity_poly.pdbx_strand_id
1 'polypeptide(L)'
;MEAEKVVQRDWSSLLPELLNFIAKNLSEISDFVRFRAVCTAWRFSTLITDFPPKFPWILDRRQYPYEPHMYFYSTTSSKVYTIHASKCSGKRFIGTSQGYMLIVDKATTTKRNTSGQYTYQFYLLNPLNNHEFPLPLCALYANFRTIGPQHYQIGENVVLLDYDFKSYKFIFCCLGQDNWSELKSGYDMNFGFFRLKSMLFRVKYNTGVIEITDLTTGTLIYVIPPVENFVVGENYYLIDASGDILMVLKHRDSSQELYNDLFDVYRLELSRNSSPCWVKVNNIGNQALFIDNYGGFALEANDFAGVKANYIYYIELHSWVKRIDIKTGNWELQCPLKNPECWFVPKLQHLQAQ
;
A
#
# COMPACT_ATOMS: atom_id res chain seq x y z
N MET A 1 0.41 66.47 -6.18
CA MET A 1 0.36 65.03 -6.50
C MET A 1 0.60 64.30 -5.17
N GLU A 2 -0.47 63.85 -4.56
CA GLU A 2 -0.36 63.00 -3.37
C GLU A 2 0.06 61.61 -3.82
N ALA A 3 1.14 61.11 -3.26
CA ALA A 3 1.59 59.76 -3.50
C ALA A 3 0.57 58.82 -2.83
N GLU A 4 -0.14 57.99 -3.62
CA GLU A 4 -0.95 56.90 -3.11
C GLU A 4 -0.08 56.04 -2.20
N LYS A 5 -0.40 56.03 -0.91
CA LYS A 5 0.14 55.07 0.06
C LYS A 5 -0.31 53.70 -0.37
N VAL A 6 0.57 52.91 -0.99
CA VAL A 6 0.35 51.49 -1.18
C VAL A 6 0.21 50.88 0.22
N VAL A 7 -1.02 50.57 0.58
CA VAL A 7 -1.31 49.83 1.83
C VAL A 7 -0.75 48.44 1.64
N GLN A 8 0.41 48.19 2.21
CA GLN A 8 1.03 46.87 2.24
C GLN A 8 0.12 45.96 3.08
N ARG A 9 -0.60 45.06 2.42
CA ARG A 9 -1.49 44.12 3.10
C ARG A 9 -0.65 43.12 3.91
N ASP A 10 -0.88 43.09 5.21
CA ASP A 10 -0.24 42.13 6.09
C ASP A 10 -0.96 40.75 6.01
N TRP A 11 -0.43 39.87 5.19
CA TRP A 11 -0.95 38.52 5.00
C TRP A 11 -0.78 37.64 6.23
N SER A 12 0.07 38.02 7.21
CA SER A 12 0.25 37.28 8.45
C SER A 12 -0.94 37.47 9.42
N SER A 13 -1.76 38.50 9.18
CA SER A 13 -2.94 38.82 9.98
C SER A 13 -4.24 38.21 9.45
N LEU A 14 -4.19 37.32 8.45
CA LEU A 14 -5.37 36.58 7.99
C LEU A 14 -5.96 35.74 9.12
N LEU A 15 -7.30 35.67 9.14
CA LEU A 15 -8.04 34.86 10.09
C LEU A 15 -7.65 33.38 9.98
N PRO A 16 -7.45 32.66 11.10
CA PRO A 16 -7.10 31.25 11.09
C PRO A 16 -8.05 30.38 10.27
N GLU A 17 -9.35 30.69 10.28
CA GLU A 17 -10.39 29.98 9.54
C GLU A 17 -10.19 30.08 8.03
N LEU A 18 -9.81 31.28 7.55
CA LEU A 18 -9.51 31.51 6.14
C LEU A 18 -8.23 30.78 5.73
N LEU A 19 -7.21 30.81 6.58
CA LEU A 19 -5.97 30.08 6.35
C LEU A 19 -6.22 28.56 6.27
N ASN A 20 -7.03 28.02 7.19
CA ASN A 20 -7.41 26.61 7.17
C ASN A 20 -8.22 26.26 5.91
N PHE A 21 -9.18 27.12 5.52
CA PHE A 21 -9.93 26.95 4.29
C PHE A 21 -9.02 26.93 3.04
N ILE A 22 -8.09 27.86 2.93
CA ILE A 22 -7.12 27.92 1.83
C ILE A 22 -6.29 26.62 1.81
N ALA A 23 -5.76 26.21 2.96
CA ALA A 23 -4.91 25.01 3.07
C ALA A 23 -5.63 23.75 2.62
N LYS A 24 -6.89 23.56 2.98
CA LYS A 24 -7.72 22.41 2.59
C LYS A 24 -8.03 22.37 1.08
N ASN A 25 -7.95 23.52 0.40
CA ASN A 25 -8.16 23.60 -1.04
C ASN A 25 -6.88 23.53 -1.88
N LEU A 26 -5.71 23.38 -1.24
CA LEU A 26 -4.45 23.17 -1.99
C LEU A 26 -4.46 21.82 -2.68
N SER A 27 -4.10 21.80 -3.96
CA SER A 27 -4.11 20.58 -4.77
C SER A 27 -2.86 19.72 -4.59
N GLU A 28 -1.75 20.31 -4.15
CA GLU A 28 -0.45 19.65 -4.11
C GLU A 28 0.16 19.66 -2.70
N ILE A 29 0.81 18.55 -2.33
CA ILE A 29 1.46 18.43 -1.02
C ILE A 29 2.61 19.44 -0.86
N SER A 30 3.32 19.71 -1.95
CA SER A 30 4.39 20.74 -1.97
C SER A 30 3.87 22.13 -1.65
N ASP A 31 2.67 22.46 -2.13
CA ASP A 31 2.06 23.76 -1.90
C ASP A 31 1.52 23.88 -0.48
N PHE A 32 0.98 22.79 0.07
CA PHE A 32 0.60 22.72 1.49
C PHE A 32 1.81 22.89 2.41
N VAL A 33 2.94 22.23 2.11
CA VAL A 33 4.18 22.38 2.88
C VAL A 33 4.71 23.80 2.78
N ARG A 34 4.74 24.41 1.58
CA ARG A 34 5.14 25.80 1.36
C ARG A 34 4.23 26.77 2.09
N PHE A 35 2.92 26.56 2.02
CA PHE A 35 1.92 27.34 2.75
C PHE A 35 2.23 27.36 4.26
N ARG A 36 2.47 26.22 4.86
CA ARG A 36 2.84 26.11 6.28
C ARG A 36 4.21 26.71 6.60
N ALA A 37 5.06 26.93 5.60
CA ALA A 37 6.38 27.51 5.75
C ALA A 37 6.41 29.05 5.62
N VAL A 38 5.28 29.70 5.26
CA VAL A 38 5.21 31.16 5.07
C VAL A 38 5.51 31.92 6.37
N CYS A 39 4.81 31.59 7.46
CA CYS A 39 5.06 32.15 8.78
C CYS A 39 4.46 31.24 9.88
N THR A 40 4.74 31.59 11.14
CA THR A 40 4.22 30.86 12.30
C THR A 40 2.69 30.87 12.38
N ALA A 41 2.04 32.00 12.10
CA ALA A 41 0.58 32.12 12.10
C ALA A 41 -0.06 31.16 11.09
N TRP A 42 0.45 31.09 9.88
CA TRP A 42 -0.01 30.18 8.83
C TRP A 42 0.21 28.72 9.21
N ARG A 43 1.34 28.41 9.85
CA ARG A 43 1.65 27.05 10.32
C ARG A 43 0.71 26.59 11.40
N PHE A 44 0.42 27.45 12.41
CA PHE A 44 -0.44 27.08 13.54
C PHE A 44 -1.95 27.08 13.20
N SER A 45 -2.35 27.80 12.15
CA SER A 45 -3.73 27.78 11.66
C SER A 45 -4.10 26.50 10.92
N THR A 46 -3.12 25.61 10.68
CA THR A 46 -3.32 24.36 9.91
C THR A 46 -2.63 23.19 10.58
N LEU A 47 -3.33 22.08 10.71
CA LEU A 47 -2.72 20.81 11.13
C LEU A 47 -2.16 20.08 9.92
N ILE A 48 -1.22 19.18 10.14
CA ILE A 48 -0.72 18.27 9.08
C ILE A 48 -1.88 17.39 8.55
N THR A 49 -2.83 17.08 9.43
CA THR A 49 -4.05 16.33 9.12
C THR A 49 -5.06 17.09 8.25
N ASP A 50 -4.96 18.42 8.18
CA ASP A 50 -5.85 19.24 7.35
C ASP A 50 -5.53 19.13 5.85
N PHE A 51 -4.38 18.55 5.50
CA PHE A 51 -4.08 18.29 4.10
C PHE A 51 -5.04 17.22 3.55
N PRO A 52 -5.86 17.57 2.55
CA PRO A 52 -6.85 16.64 2.04
C PRO A 52 -6.17 15.40 1.42
N PRO A 53 -6.80 14.23 1.53
CA PRO A 53 -6.32 13.02 0.87
C PRO A 53 -6.08 13.27 -0.61
N LYS A 54 -4.97 12.77 -1.13
CA LYS A 54 -4.60 12.94 -2.53
C LYS A 54 -4.58 11.60 -3.26
N PHE A 55 -4.84 11.67 -4.55
CA PHE A 55 -4.70 10.50 -5.42
C PHE A 55 -3.34 9.83 -5.16
N PRO A 56 -3.30 8.50 -5.04
CA PRO A 56 -2.04 7.79 -4.85
C PRO A 56 -1.01 8.13 -5.91
N TRP A 57 0.23 8.32 -5.50
CA TRP A 57 1.34 8.49 -6.41
C TRP A 57 1.86 7.13 -6.89
N ILE A 58 2.58 7.14 -7.98
CA ILE A 58 3.24 5.95 -8.50
C ILE A 58 4.73 6.08 -8.23
N LEU A 59 5.32 5.12 -7.52
CA LEU A 59 6.77 5.00 -7.39
C LEU A 59 7.35 4.54 -8.73
N ASP A 60 8.29 5.32 -9.26
CA ASP A 60 9.02 5.00 -10.50
C ASP A 60 10.43 4.49 -10.15
N ARG A 61 10.74 3.28 -10.58
CA ARG A 61 12.00 2.59 -10.25
C ARG A 61 13.15 2.91 -11.20
N ARG A 62 13.33 4.15 -11.64
CA ARG A 62 14.33 4.47 -12.67
C ARG A 62 15.75 4.03 -12.32
N GLN A 63 16.18 4.11 -11.06
CA GLN A 63 17.58 3.89 -10.65
C GLN A 63 17.76 3.27 -9.25
N TYR A 64 16.69 2.79 -8.63
CA TYR A 64 16.76 2.12 -7.33
C TYR A 64 17.49 0.76 -7.45
N PRO A 65 18.44 0.39 -6.58
CA PRO A 65 18.69 0.92 -5.23
C PRO A 65 19.93 1.82 -5.11
N TYR A 66 20.50 2.30 -6.20
CA TYR A 66 21.85 2.90 -6.19
C TYR A 66 21.85 4.41 -5.92
N GLU A 67 20.75 5.08 -6.15
CA GLU A 67 20.64 6.52 -5.91
C GLU A 67 19.85 6.84 -4.64
N PRO A 68 20.24 7.93 -3.93
CA PRO A 68 19.51 8.39 -2.76
C PRO A 68 18.20 9.13 -3.12
N HIS A 69 17.81 9.11 -4.39
CA HIS A 69 16.63 9.79 -4.89
C HIS A 69 15.54 8.79 -5.25
N MET A 70 14.32 9.11 -4.86
CA MET A 70 13.11 8.40 -5.23
C MET A 70 12.24 9.28 -6.10
N TYR A 71 11.64 8.69 -7.11
CA TYR A 71 10.80 9.39 -8.06
C TYR A 71 9.36 8.94 -7.90
N PHE A 72 8.49 9.90 -7.57
CA PHE A 72 7.07 9.66 -7.44
C PHE A 72 6.32 10.46 -8.49
N TYR A 73 5.48 9.79 -9.25
CA TYR A 73 4.65 10.44 -10.25
C TYR A 73 3.23 10.66 -9.71
N SER A 74 2.77 11.91 -9.77
CA SER A 74 1.40 12.29 -9.48
C SER A 74 0.58 12.25 -10.77
N THR A 75 -0.42 11.38 -10.82
CA THR A 75 -1.30 11.27 -12.00
C THR A 75 -2.23 12.47 -12.14
N THR A 76 -2.57 13.15 -11.04
CA THR A 76 -3.47 14.30 -11.03
C THR A 76 -2.81 15.56 -11.57
N SER A 77 -1.54 15.79 -11.24
CA SER A 77 -0.80 16.99 -11.69
C SER A 77 0.17 16.70 -12.84
N SER A 78 0.33 15.45 -13.24
CA SER A 78 1.33 15.00 -14.22
C SER A 78 2.76 15.41 -13.87
N LYS A 79 3.06 15.57 -12.57
CA LYS A 79 4.37 15.97 -12.07
C LYS A 79 5.14 14.78 -11.51
N VAL A 80 6.46 14.83 -11.66
CA VAL A 80 7.38 13.93 -10.97
C VAL A 80 7.96 14.65 -9.77
N TYR A 81 7.77 14.08 -8.59
CA TYR A 81 8.42 14.52 -7.36
C TYR A 81 9.69 13.72 -7.16
N THR A 82 10.80 14.43 -7.01
CA THR A 82 12.08 13.82 -6.63
C THR A 82 12.29 14.03 -5.14
N ILE A 83 12.35 12.94 -4.39
CA ILE A 83 12.53 12.97 -2.95
C ILE A 83 13.92 12.42 -2.63
N HIS A 84 14.71 13.21 -1.89
CA HIS A 84 16.00 12.76 -1.40
C HIS A 84 15.80 11.87 -0.16
N ALA A 85 15.92 10.56 -0.35
CA ALA A 85 15.76 9.56 0.68
C ALA A 85 17.12 8.89 1.01
N SER A 86 18.04 9.67 1.61
CA SER A 86 19.38 9.19 1.96
C SER A 86 19.38 7.90 2.78
N LYS A 87 18.36 7.72 3.61
CA LYS A 87 18.15 6.51 4.42
C LYS A 87 17.83 5.26 3.62
N CYS A 88 17.40 5.39 2.36
CA CYS A 88 17.18 4.26 1.45
C CYS A 88 18.46 3.78 0.78
N SER A 89 19.52 4.59 0.77
CA SER A 89 20.77 4.24 0.09
C SER A 89 21.33 2.91 0.60
N GLY A 90 21.57 1.98 -0.31
CA GLY A 90 22.09 0.64 0.01
C GLY A 90 21.07 -0.34 0.60
N LYS A 91 19.88 0.11 0.98
CA LYS A 91 18.80 -0.73 1.49
C LYS A 91 17.93 -1.25 0.33
N ARG A 92 17.31 -2.40 0.53
CA ARG A 92 16.39 -2.97 -0.45
C ARG A 92 14.95 -2.56 -0.13
N PHE A 93 14.26 -2.10 -1.14
CA PHE A 93 12.83 -1.85 -1.10
C PHE A 93 12.04 -3.16 -1.15
N ILE A 94 11.01 -3.27 -0.32
CA ILE A 94 10.10 -4.41 -0.23
C ILE A 94 8.71 -4.02 -0.77
N GLY A 95 8.19 -2.85 -0.35
CA GLY A 95 6.91 -2.35 -0.80
C GLY A 95 6.42 -1.15 -0.01
N THR A 96 5.20 -0.72 -0.29
CA THR A 96 4.57 0.45 0.35
C THR A 96 3.25 0.09 0.99
N SER A 97 2.91 0.75 2.09
CA SER A 97 1.57 0.77 2.64
C SER A 97 1.42 1.97 3.57
N GLN A 98 0.24 2.58 3.59
CA GLN A 98 -0.10 3.65 4.54
C GLN A 98 0.87 4.85 4.58
N GLY A 99 1.50 5.19 3.46
CA GLY A 99 2.48 6.29 3.37
C GLY A 99 3.86 5.95 3.87
N TYR A 100 4.12 4.68 4.18
CA TYR A 100 5.42 4.14 4.54
C TYR A 100 5.93 3.16 3.50
N MET A 101 7.25 3.10 3.41
CA MET A 101 8.00 2.12 2.63
C MET A 101 8.60 1.11 3.60
N LEU A 102 8.40 -0.17 3.31
CA LEU A 102 9.14 -1.24 3.97
C LEU A 102 10.46 -1.43 3.25
N ILE A 103 11.54 -1.24 3.97
CA ILE A 103 12.90 -1.39 3.45
C ILE A 103 13.72 -2.32 4.35
N VAL A 104 14.67 -3.03 3.77
CA VAL A 104 15.58 -3.93 4.49
C VAL A 104 17.03 -3.56 4.25
N ASP A 105 17.81 -3.54 5.33
CA ASP A 105 19.23 -3.27 5.28
C ASP A 105 20.00 -4.47 4.70
N LYS A 106 20.83 -4.20 3.69
CA LYS A 106 21.70 -5.19 3.08
C LYS A 106 22.94 -5.49 3.92
N ALA A 107 23.36 -4.57 4.77
CA ALA A 107 24.60 -4.68 5.55
C ALA A 107 24.55 -5.79 6.59
N THR A 108 23.38 -6.04 7.15
CA THR A 108 23.16 -7.08 8.16
C THR A 108 23.03 -8.49 7.56
N THR A 109 23.00 -8.61 6.22
CA THR A 109 22.71 -9.87 5.52
C THR A 109 23.96 -10.72 5.22
N THR A 110 25.15 -10.34 5.68
CA THR A 110 26.41 -10.92 5.16
C THR A 110 26.85 -12.21 5.83
N LYS A 111 26.36 -12.54 7.02
CA LYS A 111 26.80 -13.75 7.74
C LYS A 111 25.60 -14.62 8.14
N ARG A 112 25.68 -15.89 7.79
CA ARG A 112 24.80 -16.91 8.36
C ARG A 112 25.21 -17.18 9.81
N ASN A 113 24.24 -17.34 10.68
CA ASN A 113 24.49 -17.86 12.03
C ASN A 113 24.78 -19.38 11.98
N THR A 114 25.09 -19.98 13.12
CA THR A 114 25.35 -21.43 13.24
C THR A 114 24.17 -22.28 12.78
N SER A 115 22.96 -21.73 12.81
CA SER A 115 21.71 -22.37 12.32
C SER A 115 21.45 -22.15 10.82
N GLY A 116 22.33 -21.46 10.11
CA GLY A 116 22.18 -21.20 8.67
C GLY A 116 21.25 -20.03 8.31
N GLN A 117 20.84 -19.23 9.28
CA GLN A 117 19.96 -18.08 9.10
C GLN A 117 20.76 -16.79 8.88
N TYR A 118 20.15 -15.85 8.18
CA TYR A 118 20.62 -14.48 8.03
C TYR A 118 19.85 -13.56 8.99
N THR A 119 20.54 -12.57 9.54
CA THR A 119 19.88 -11.53 10.35
C THR A 119 19.58 -10.32 9.47
N TYR A 120 18.36 -9.85 9.53
CA TYR A 120 17.85 -8.71 8.77
C TYR A 120 17.37 -7.61 9.70
N GLN A 121 17.63 -6.38 9.31
CA GLN A 121 17.03 -5.20 9.92
C GLN A 121 16.05 -4.58 8.94
N PHE A 122 14.77 -4.61 9.28
CA PHE A 122 13.70 -3.96 8.53
C PHE A 122 13.42 -2.58 9.11
N TYR A 123 12.96 -1.69 8.23
CA TYR A 123 12.56 -0.33 8.62
C TYR A 123 11.27 0.06 7.88
N LEU A 124 10.43 0.84 8.56
CA LEU A 124 9.37 1.61 7.94
C LEU A 124 9.88 3.03 7.73
N LEU A 125 9.98 3.47 6.50
CA LEU A 125 10.43 4.80 6.13
C LEU A 125 9.30 5.59 5.49
N ASN A 126 8.99 6.76 6.03
CA ASN A 126 8.17 7.74 5.34
C ASN A 126 9.09 8.67 4.52
N PRO A 127 9.07 8.60 3.18
CA PRO A 127 9.97 9.37 2.35
C PRO A 127 9.68 10.87 2.39
N LEU A 128 8.45 11.29 2.72
CA LEU A 128 8.05 12.70 2.70
C LEU A 128 8.60 13.51 3.87
N ASN A 129 8.79 12.88 5.02
CA ASN A 129 9.30 13.53 6.23
C ASN A 129 10.61 12.91 6.74
N ASN A 130 11.14 11.93 6.00
CA ASN A 130 12.36 11.18 6.31
C ASN A 130 12.32 10.49 7.70
N HIS A 131 11.11 10.21 8.21
CA HIS A 131 10.91 9.48 9.45
C HIS A 131 11.13 7.99 9.23
N GLU A 132 12.07 7.41 9.97
CA GLU A 132 12.41 6.01 9.93
C GLU A 132 12.06 5.35 11.27
N PHE A 133 11.31 4.27 11.18
CA PHE A 133 10.96 3.43 12.34
C PHE A 133 11.62 2.07 12.18
N PRO A 134 12.62 1.72 13.02
CA PRO A 134 13.26 0.41 13.00
C PRO A 134 12.28 -0.65 13.52
N LEU A 135 12.20 -1.78 12.81
CA LEU A 135 11.50 -2.98 13.30
C LEU A 135 12.49 -3.88 14.03
N PRO A 136 12.03 -4.84 14.83
CA PRO A 136 12.92 -5.77 15.51
C PRO A 136 13.86 -6.51 14.55
N LEU A 137 15.03 -6.94 15.03
CA LEU A 137 15.92 -7.82 14.27
C LEU A 137 15.23 -9.14 13.98
N CYS A 138 15.37 -9.61 12.77
CA CYS A 138 14.74 -10.84 12.32
C CYS A 138 15.76 -11.82 11.75
N ALA A 139 15.76 -13.07 12.24
CA ALA A 139 16.61 -14.14 11.75
C ALA A 139 15.82 -15.04 10.79
N LEU A 140 16.19 -15.07 9.52
CA LEU A 140 15.48 -15.76 8.46
C LEU A 140 16.39 -16.70 7.67
N TYR A 141 15.84 -17.84 7.23
CA TYR A 141 16.59 -18.78 6.36
C TYR A 141 16.72 -18.29 4.92
N ALA A 142 15.83 -17.43 4.49
CA ALA A 142 15.81 -16.93 3.12
C ALA A 142 16.93 -15.92 2.88
N ASN A 143 17.58 -16.04 1.72
CA ASN A 143 18.48 -15.00 1.24
C ASN A 143 17.66 -13.93 0.51
N PHE A 144 17.24 -12.88 1.21
CA PHE A 144 16.51 -11.74 0.63
C PHE A 144 17.29 -10.99 -0.47
N ARG A 145 18.53 -11.35 -0.76
CA ARG A 145 19.27 -10.81 -1.92
C ARG A 145 18.68 -11.27 -3.24
N THR A 146 18.11 -12.46 -3.27
CA THR A 146 17.55 -13.08 -4.48
C THR A 146 16.04 -13.13 -4.51
N ILE A 147 15.42 -13.28 -3.31
CA ILE A 147 13.97 -13.45 -3.17
C ILE A 147 13.52 -12.55 -2.03
N GLY A 148 12.77 -11.49 -2.32
CA GLY A 148 12.10 -10.68 -1.26
C GLY A 148 10.94 -11.45 -0.65
N PRO A 149 10.32 -10.97 0.46
CA PRO A 149 9.04 -11.47 0.87
C PRO A 149 8.08 -11.32 -0.32
N GLN A 150 7.40 -12.40 -0.68
CA GLN A 150 6.47 -12.36 -1.80
C GLN A 150 5.19 -11.63 -1.43
N HIS A 151 4.87 -11.65 -0.15
CA HIS A 151 3.72 -10.99 0.41
C HIS A 151 4.10 -10.27 1.70
N TYR A 152 3.62 -9.05 1.85
CA TYR A 152 3.73 -8.27 3.06
C TYR A 152 2.46 -7.43 3.24
N GLN A 153 2.15 -7.12 4.46
CA GLN A 153 1.09 -6.16 4.79
C GLN A 153 1.56 -5.28 5.94
N ILE A 154 1.38 -3.98 5.78
CA ILE A 154 1.58 -3.01 6.84
C ILE A 154 0.18 -2.53 7.24
N GLY A 155 -0.28 -2.97 8.40
CA GLY A 155 -1.48 -2.45 9.04
C GLY A 155 -1.18 -1.20 9.86
N GLU A 156 -2.18 -0.69 10.60
CA GLU A 156 -1.99 0.50 11.44
C GLU A 156 -0.88 0.31 12.49
N ASN A 157 -0.77 -0.88 13.07
CA ASN A 157 0.20 -1.17 14.15
C ASN A 157 0.93 -2.50 13.95
N VAL A 158 0.85 -3.14 12.80
CA VAL A 158 1.43 -4.47 12.57
C VAL A 158 2.05 -4.56 11.20
N VAL A 159 3.26 -5.11 11.15
CA VAL A 159 3.91 -5.55 9.92
C VAL A 159 3.87 -7.06 9.87
N LEU A 160 3.38 -7.60 8.77
CA LEU A 160 3.29 -9.03 8.50
C LEU A 160 4.15 -9.35 7.27
N LEU A 161 4.95 -10.40 7.35
CA LEU A 161 5.84 -10.83 6.28
C LEU A 161 5.69 -12.34 6.05
N ASP A 162 5.59 -12.75 4.79
CA ASP A 162 5.83 -14.12 4.36
C ASP A 162 7.32 -14.28 4.07
N TYR A 163 8.01 -15.14 4.81
CA TYR A 163 9.47 -15.17 4.74
C TYR A 163 10.09 -16.50 4.32
N ASP A 164 9.35 -17.57 4.34
CA ASP A 164 9.93 -18.88 4.00
C ASP A 164 9.04 -19.68 3.04
N PHE A 165 9.47 -19.68 1.80
CA PHE A 165 8.82 -20.38 0.71
C PHE A 165 8.73 -21.91 0.89
N LYS A 166 9.62 -22.47 1.72
CA LYS A 166 9.69 -23.93 1.93
C LYS A 166 8.95 -24.42 3.16
N SER A 167 8.85 -23.58 4.18
CA SER A 167 8.25 -23.92 5.45
C SER A 167 6.93 -23.23 5.72
N TYR A 168 6.48 -22.37 4.78
CA TYR A 168 5.19 -21.65 4.86
C TYR A 168 5.00 -20.89 6.18
N LYS A 169 6.03 -20.15 6.58
CA LYS A 169 6.05 -19.42 7.83
C LYS A 169 5.78 -17.95 7.59
N PHE A 170 4.88 -17.42 8.39
CA PHE A 170 4.61 -16.01 8.50
C PHE A 170 5.20 -15.47 9.78
N ILE A 171 5.74 -14.28 9.72
CA ILE A 171 6.15 -13.53 10.90
C ILE A 171 5.42 -12.22 10.95
N PHE A 172 5.11 -11.77 12.14
CA PHE A 172 4.53 -10.47 12.36
C PHE A 172 5.15 -9.79 13.58
N CYS A 173 5.17 -8.46 13.58
CA CYS A 173 5.48 -7.67 14.75
C CYS A 173 4.46 -6.53 14.91
N CYS A 174 4.07 -6.25 16.13
CA CYS A 174 3.38 -5.01 16.44
C CYS A 174 4.40 -3.88 16.58
N LEU A 175 4.04 -2.68 16.09
CA LEU A 175 4.92 -1.53 16.20
C LEU A 175 5.18 -1.20 17.68
N GLY A 176 6.47 -1.02 18.01
CA GLY A 176 6.90 -0.81 19.40
C GLY A 176 7.24 -2.06 20.19
N GLN A 177 7.01 -3.26 19.65
CA GLN A 177 7.49 -4.50 20.26
C GLN A 177 8.93 -4.80 19.85
N ASP A 178 9.66 -5.52 20.72
CA ASP A 178 11.07 -5.85 20.52
C ASP A 178 11.31 -7.14 19.74
N ASN A 179 10.25 -7.91 19.45
CA ASN A 179 10.37 -9.23 18.86
C ASN A 179 9.33 -9.47 17.76
N TRP A 180 9.73 -10.30 16.80
CA TRP A 180 8.81 -10.91 15.85
C TRP A 180 8.13 -12.14 16.45
N SER A 181 6.85 -12.28 16.18
CA SER A 181 6.08 -13.48 16.48
C SER A 181 5.98 -14.34 15.21
N GLU A 182 6.07 -15.66 15.35
CA GLU A 182 5.92 -16.61 14.24
C GLU A 182 4.52 -17.21 14.26
N LEU A 183 3.86 -17.21 13.12
CA LEU A 183 2.64 -17.96 12.89
C LEU A 183 3.00 -19.24 12.14
N LYS A 184 2.81 -20.38 12.78
CA LYS A 184 2.93 -21.67 12.11
C LYS A 184 1.72 -21.85 11.20
N SER A 185 1.93 -21.87 9.89
CA SER A 185 0.94 -22.36 8.95
C SER A 185 1.12 -23.85 8.77
N GLY A 186 0.03 -24.59 8.53
CA GLY A 186 0.11 -26.01 8.16
C GLY A 186 0.87 -26.20 6.84
N TYR A 187 1.13 -27.46 6.48
CA TYR A 187 1.97 -27.88 5.33
C TYR A 187 1.49 -27.46 3.94
N ASP A 188 0.39 -26.70 3.82
CA ASP A 188 -0.14 -26.25 2.54
C ASP A 188 0.52 -24.95 2.09
N MET A 189 0.90 -24.88 0.81
CA MET A 189 1.39 -23.66 0.17
C MET A 189 0.31 -22.59 0.27
N ASN A 190 0.58 -21.52 1.02
CA ASN A 190 -0.31 -20.37 1.11
C ASN A 190 0.22 -19.29 0.15
N PHE A 191 -0.64 -18.86 -0.76
CA PHE A 191 -0.36 -17.74 -1.65
C PHE A 191 -1.20 -16.56 -1.23
N GLY A 192 -0.62 -15.69 -0.46
CA GLY A 192 -1.26 -14.49 0.00
C GLY A 192 -1.96 -14.62 1.34
N PHE A 193 -1.81 -13.57 2.06
CA PHE A 193 -2.50 -13.35 3.33
C PHE A 193 -3.04 -11.93 3.35
N PHE A 194 -4.05 -11.76 4.15
CA PHE A 194 -4.65 -10.47 4.41
C PHE A 194 -5.04 -10.42 5.89
N ARG A 195 -4.69 -9.34 6.57
CA ARG A 195 -5.05 -9.13 7.96
C ARG A 195 -6.11 -8.04 8.06
N LEU A 196 -7.21 -8.37 8.71
CA LEU A 196 -8.23 -7.41 9.10
C LEU A 196 -8.44 -7.50 10.62
N LYS A 197 -8.11 -6.45 11.35
CA LYS A 197 -8.14 -6.42 12.83
C LYS A 197 -7.31 -7.58 13.41
N SER A 198 -7.94 -8.46 14.19
CA SER A 198 -7.32 -9.68 14.75
C SER A 198 -7.41 -10.91 13.84
N MET A 199 -8.05 -10.81 12.68
CA MET A 199 -8.23 -11.93 11.77
C MET A 199 -7.16 -11.99 10.70
N LEU A 200 -6.61 -13.17 10.46
CA LEU A 200 -5.71 -13.47 9.36
C LEU A 200 -6.43 -14.34 8.33
N PHE A 201 -6.49 -13.85 7.11
CA PHE A 201 -7.02 -14.58 5.96
C PHE A 201 -5.85 -15.21 5.21
N ARG A 202 -5.88 -16.50 5.02
CA ARG A 202 -4.86 -17.25 4.26
C ARG A 202 -5.51 -17.96 3.09
N VAL A 203 -4.95 -17.79 1.91
CA VAL A 203 -5.42 -18.47 0.69
C VAL A 203 -4.54 -19.68 0.42
N LYS A 204 -5.11 -20.85 0.30
CA LYS A 204 -4.40 -22.08 -0.10
C LYS A 204 -4.17 -22.07 -1.60
N TYR A 205 -2.91 -22.09 -2.01
CA TYR A 205 -2.48 -22.00 -3.41
C TYR A 205 -3.15 -23.01 -4.34
N ASN A 206 -3.17 -24.26 -3.93
CA ASN A 206 -3.64 -25.36 -4.80
C ASN A 206 -5.16 -25.43 -4.93
N THR A 207 -5.91 -24.81 -4.04
CA THR A 207 -7.35 -24.99 -3.94
C THR A 207 -8.16 -23.70 -3.93
N GLY A 208 -7.51 -22.54 -3.70
CA GLY A 208 -8.20 -21.28 -3.52
C GLY A 208 -9.06 -21.18 -2.25
N VAL A 209 -9.02 -22.22 -1.41
CA VAL A 209 -9.71 -22.22 -0.11
C VAL A 209 -9.09 -21.18 0.79
N ILE A 210 -9.92 -20.39 1.46
CA ILE A 210 -9.47 -19.41 2.44
C ILE A 210 -9.73 -19.89 3.85
N GLU A 211 -8.71 -19.83 4.67
CA GLU A 211 -8.79 -20.05 6.10
C GLU A 211 -8.71 -18.71 6.82
N ILE A 212 -9.65 -18.44 7.72
CA ILE A 212 -9.65 -17.29 8.60
C ILE A 212 -9.27 -17.75 10.00
N THR A 213 -8.18 -17.21 10.52
CA THR A 213 -7.64 -17.54 11.85
C THR A 213 -7.64 -16.29 12.72
N ASP A 214 -8.04 -16.41 13.98
CA ASP A 214 -7.84 -15.36 14.97
C ASP A 214 -6.38 -15.33 15.40
N LEU A 215 -5.74 -14.18 15.23
CA LEU A 215 -4.32 -13.96 15.56
C LEU A 215 -4.04 -13.97 17.08
N THR A 216 -5.05 -13.67 17.89
CA THR A 216 -4.88 -13.60 19.35
C THR A 216 -4.92 -14.98 20.00
N THR A 217 -5.78 -15.85 19.48
CA THR A 217 -5.98 -17.21 20.01
C THR A 217 -5.32 -18.29 19.17
N GLY A 218 -4.96 -17.99 17.91
CA GLY A 218 -4.46 -18.95 16.94
C GLY A 218 -5.54 -19.93 16.43
N THR A 219 -6.81 -19.67 16.77
CA THR A 219 -7.91 -20.59 16.40
C THR A 219 -8.41 -20.33 14.99
N LEU A 220 -8.72 -21.42 14.26
CA LEU A 220 -9.39 -21.35 12.97
C LEU A 220 -10.86 -20.97 13.21
N ILE A 221 -11.29 -19.84 12.59
CA ILE A 221 -12.65 -19.32 12.73
C ILE A 221 -13.54 -19.84 11.60
N TYR A 222 -13.07 -19.69 10.35
CA TYR A 222 -13.81 -20.05 9.15
C TYR A 222 -12.93 -20.73 8.11
N VAL A 223 -13.54 -21.62 7.33
CA VAL A 223 -13.01 -22.13 6.08
C VAL A 223 -13.98 -21.73 4.98
N ILE A 224 -13.51 -20.97 4.01
CA ILE A 224 -14.31 -20.43 2.91
C ILE A 224 -13.94 -21.18 1.65
N PRO A 225 -14.91 -21.71 0.90
CA PRO A 225 -14.64 -22.36 -0.38
C PRO A 225 -14.00 -21.37 -1.37
N PRO A 226 -13.28 -21.87 -2.41
CA PRO A 226 -12.75 -21.00 -3.44
C PRO A 226 -13.87 -20.26 -4.17
N VAL A 227 -13.51 -19.14 -4.79
CA VAL A 227 -14.42 -18.47 -5.71
C VAL A 227 -14.72 -19.38 -6.91
N GLU A 228 -15.86 -19.17 -7.54
CA GLU A 228 -16.17 -19.80 -8.81
C GLU A 228 -15.11 -19.41 -9.86
N ASN A 229 -14.66 -20.37 -10.65
CA ASN A 229 -13.59 -20.21 -11.65
C ASN A 229 -12.18 -19.88 -11.09
N PHE A 230 -11.91 -20.20 -9.83
CA PHE A 230 -10.55 -20.12 -9.32
C PHE A 230 -9.62 -21.05 -10.11
N VAL A 231 -8.54 -20.50 -10.66
CA VAL A 231 -7.51 -21.26 -11.38
C VAL A 231 -6.19 -21.15 -10.65
N VAL A 232 -5.55 -22.29 -10.44
CA VAL A 232 -4.23 -22.36 -9.79
C VAL A 232 -3.18 -21.63 -10.66
N GLY A 233 -2.44 -20.72 -10.03
CA GLY A 233 -1.40 -19.94 -10.72
C GLY A 233 -1.86 -18.58 -11.23
N GLU A 234 -3.13 -18.23 -11.12
CA GLU A 234 -3.61 -16.88 -11.36
C GLU A 234 -3.32 -15.95 -10.18
N ASN A 235 -3.20 -14.65 -10.46
CA ASN A 235 -3.02 -13.66 -9.42
C ASN A 235 -4.36 -13.29 -8.79
N TYR A 236 -4.42 -13.25 -7.48
CA TYR A 236 -5.55 -12.76 -6.72
C TYR A 236 -5.10 -11.77 -5.65
N TYR A 237 -6.01 -10.90 -5.28
CA TYR A 237 -5.77 -9.84 -4.30
C TYR A 237 -6.93 -9.83 -3.32
N LEU A 238 -6.62 -9.91 -2.02
CA LEU A 238 -7.60 -9.70 -0.96
C LEU A 238 -7.51 -8.25 -0.49
N ILE A 239 -8.64 -7.56 -0.46
CA ILE A 239 -8.69 -6.11 -0.19
C ILE A 239 -9.80 -5.83 0.83
N ASP A 240 -9.48 -5.05 1.87
CA ASP A 240 -10.47 -4.43 2.74
C ASP A 240 -11.00 -3.16 2.08
N ALA A 241 -12.29 -3.15 1.81
CA ALA A 241 -13.01 -2.04 1.21
C ALA A 241 -14.03 -1.50 2.23
N SER A 242 -13.54 -0.77 3.24
CA SER A 242 -14.34 -0.17 4.32
C SER A 242 -15.19 -1.18 5.10
N GLY A 243 -14.63 -2.38 5.33
CA GLY A 243 -15.26 -3.46 6.07
C GLY A 243 -15.85 -4.58 5.20
N ASP A 244 -16.03 -4.34 3.92
CA ASP A 244 -16.29 -5.38 2.93
C ASP A 244 -14.95 -6.05 2.54
N ILE A 245 -14.90 -7.36 2.54
CA ILE A 245 -13.72 -8.10 2.07
C ILE A 245 -13.95 -8.46 0.61
N LEU A 246 -13.09 -7.93 -0.24
CA LEU A 246 -13.11 -8.18 -1.67
C LEU A 246 -11.96 -9.12 -2.06
N MET A 247 -12.25 -10.06 -2.96
CA MET A 247 -11.24 -10.79 -3.72
C MET A 247 -11.29 -10.33 -5.17
N VAL A 248 -10.15 -9.95 -5.70
CA VAL A 248 -9.98 -9.63 -7.11
C VAL A 248 -9.15 -10.73 -7.76
N LEU A 249 -9.70 -11.40 -8.76
CA LEU A 249 -8.97 -12.35 -9.61
C LEU A 249 -8.52 -11.64 -10.87
N LYS A 250 -7.25 -11.83 -11.21
CA LYS A 250 -6.68 -11.37 -12.47
C LYS A 250 -6.49 -12.56 -13.40
N HIS A 251 -7.21 -12.57 -14.51
CA HIS A 251 -7.12 -13.59 -15.55
C HIS A 251 -6.35 -13.07 -16.76
N ARG A 252 -5.65 -13.96 -17.44
CA ARG A 252 -5.08 -13.66 -18.76
C ARG A 252 -6.08 -14.02 -19.84
N ASP A 253 -6.41 -13.07 -20.69
CA ASP A 253 -7.18 -13.37 -21.91
C ASP A 253 -6.25 -14.05 -22.92
N SER A 254 -6.36 -15.39 -23.02
CA SER A 254 -5.59 -16.20 -23.96
C SER A 254 -6.07 -16.08 -25.41
N SER A 255 -7.19 -15.40 -25.65
CA SER A 255 -7.84 -15.30 -26.96
C SER A 255 -7.32 -14.14 -27.82
N GLN A 256 -6.55 -13.21 -27.24
CA GLN A 256 -6.06 -12.01 -27.94
C GLN A 256 -4.53 -11.94 -27.96
N GLU A 257 -3.96 -11.51 -29.09
CA GLU A 257 -2.50 -11.29 -29.26
C GLU A 257 -1.97 -10.15 -28.36
N LEU A 258 -2.82 -9.24 -27.91
CA LEU A 258 -2.52 -8.23 -26.92
C LEU A 258 -2.98 -8.76 -25.57
N TYR A 259 -2.05 -8.89 -24.64
CA TYR A 259 -2.28 -9.30 -23.23
C TYR A 259 -3.32 -8.40 -22.56
N ASN A 260 -4.59 -8.73 -22.70
CA ASN A 260 -5.67 -8.08 -21.97
C ASN A 260 -5.86 -8.81 -20.65
N ASP A 261 -5.53 -8.13 -19.55
CA ASP A 261 -5.87 -8.63 -18.22
C ASP A 261 -7.36 -8.39 -17.99
N LEU A 262 -8.07 -9.45 -17.63
CA LEU A 262 -9.45 -9.41 -17.17
C LEU A 262 -9.47 -9.48 -15.65
N PHE A 263 -10.39 -8.76 -15.03
CA PHE A 263 -10.52 -8.73 -13.57
C PHE A 263 -11.93 -9.11 -13.16
N ASP A 264 -12.03 -10.11 -12.30
CA ASP A 264 -13.26 -10.48 -11.63
C ASP A 264 -13.21 -10.06 -10.17
N VAL A 265 -14.26 -9.41 -9.70
CA VAL A 265 -14.36 -8.95 -8.31
C VAL A 265 -15.43 -9.75 -7.59
N TYR A 266 -15.08 -10.29 -6.43
CA TYR A 266 -15.96 -11.04 -5.55
C TYR A 266 -16.01 -10.37 -4.18
N ARG A 267 -17.19 -10.33 -3.58
CA ARG A 267 -17.40 -9.88 -2.19
C ARG A 267 -17.63 -11.09 -1.31
N LEU A 268 -16.99 -11.10 -0.15
CA LEU A 268 -17.25 -12.11 0.87
C LEU A 268 -18.53 -11.79 1.63
N GLU A 269 -19.48 -12.71 1.60
CA GLU A 269 -20.69 -12.63 2.40
C GLU A 269 -20.55 -13.52 3.64
N LEU A 270 -20.58 -12.86 4.81
CA LEU A 270 -20.57 -13.48 6.12
C LEU A 270 -21.96 -13.36 6.74
N SER A 271 -22.85 -14.29 6.45
CA SER A 271 -24.18 -14.31 7.05
C SER A 271 -24.20 -15.17 8.32
N ARG A 272 -24.97 -14.74 9.33
CA ARG A 272 -25.14 -15.52 10.56
C ARG A 272 -25.84 -16.88 10.34
N ASN A 273 -26.62 -17.00 9.27
CA ASN A 273 -27.50 -18.15 9.00
C ASN A 273 -27.05 -19.01 7.81
N SER A 274 -25.97 -18.65 7.11
CA SER A 274 -25.41 -19.37 5.98
C SER A 274 -23.90 -19.50 6.07
N SER A 275 -23.35 -20.52 5.42
CA SER A 275 -21.90 -20.66 5.30
C SER A 275 -21.32 -19.46 4.54
N PRO A 276 -20.14 -18.95 4.93
CA PRO A 276 -19.46 -17.91 4.19
C PRO A 276 -19.29 -18.27 2.72
N CYS A 277 -19.58 -17.33 1.82
CA CYS A 277 -19.47 -17.56 0.38
C CYS A 277 -18.99 -16.30 -0.35
N TRP A 278 -18.47 -16.51 -1.55
CA TRP A 278 -18.09 -15.43 -2.46
C TRP A 278 -19.22 -15.13 -3.44
N VAL A 279 -19.53 -13.86 -3.59
CA VAL A 279 -20.52 -13.38 -4.56
C VAL A 279 -19.80 -12.48 -5.56
N LYS A 280 -19.88 -12.84 -6.84
CA LYS A 280 -19.34 -12.02 -7.93
C LYS A 280 -20.09 -10.69 -8.00
N VAL A 281 -19.36 -9.57 -8.02
CA VAL A 281 -19.94 -8.23 -8.05
C VAL A 281 -19.37 -7.42 -9.21
N ASN A 282 -20.20 -6.58 -9.82
CA ASN A 282 -19.81 -5.62 -10.84
C ASN A 282 -19.94 -4.17 -10.35
N ASN A 283 -20.29 -4.01 -9.07
CA ASN A 283 -20.41 -2.72 -8.43
C ASN A 283 -19.94 -2.81 -6.97
N ILE A 284 -18.95 -2.01 -6.63
CA ILE A 284 -18.37 -1.88 -5.29
C ILE A 284 -18.71 -0.53 -4.63
N GLY A 285 -19.75 0.14 -5.13
CA GLY A 285 -20.22 1.42 -4.60
C GLY A 285 -19.25 2.56 -4.87
N ASN A 286 -18.99 3.38 -3.84
CA ASN A 286 -18.08 4.53 -3.91
C ASN A 286 -16.61 4.16 -3.78
N GLN A 287 -16.27 2.88 -3.78
CA GLN A 287 -14.90 2.40 -3.66
C GLN A 287 -14.16 2.42 -5.00
N ALA A 288 -12.85 2.61 -4.93
CA ALA A 288 -11.91 2.37 -6.02
C ALA A 288 -10.77 1.47 -5.51
N LEU A 289 -10.35 0.51 -6.32
CA LEU A 289 -9.30 -0.43 -5.96
C LEU A 289 -7.99 -0.02 -6.61
N PHE A 290 -6.91 -0.03 -5.84
CA PHE A 290 -5.55 0.22 -6.29
C PHE A 290 -4.76 -1.06 -6.11
N ILE A 291 -4.26 -1.62 -7.20
CA ILE A 291 -3.61 -2.93 -7.24
C ILE A 291 -2.25 -2.80 -7.92
N ASP A 292 -1.26 -3.45 -7.35
CA ASP A 292 0.08 -3.61 -7.92
C ASP A 292 0.63 -5.02 -7.66
N ASN A 293 1.92 -5.25 -7.93
CA ASN A 293 2.52 -6.57 -7.73
C ASN A 293 2.73 -6.95 -6.26
N TYR A 294 2.57 -6.02 -5.35
CA TYR A 294 2.79 -6.23 -3.92
C TYR A 294 1.49 -6.41 -3.15
N GLY A 295 0.35 -6.07 -3.75
CA GLY A 295 -0.96 -6.21 -3.13
C GLY A 295 -1.99 -5.24 -3.67
N GLY A 296 -3.00 -4.95 -2.86
CA GLY A 296 -4.04 -3.99 -3.21
C GLY A 296 -4.66 -3.33 -1.96
N PHE A 297 -5.27 -2.17 -2.19
CA PHE A 297 -6.05 -1.46 -1.19
C PHE A 297 -7.23 -0.74 -1.84
N ALA A 298 -8.23 -0.39 -1.04
CA ALA A 298 -9.38 0.38 -1.48
C ALA A 298 -9.34 1.81 -0.95
N LEU A 299 -9.90 2.74 -1.70
CA LEU A 299 -10.12 4.12 -1.28
C LEU A 299 -11.55 4.53 -1.60
N GLU A 300 -12.13 5.37 -0.72
CA GLU A 300 -13.41 6.06 -0.99
C GLU A 300 -13.18 7.10 -2.09
N ALA A 301 -13.79 6.90 -3.26
CA ALA A 301 -13.53 7.77 -4.41
C ALA A 301 -13.90 9.25 -4.13
N ASN A 302 -14.95 9.51 -3.34
CA ASN A 302 -15.36 10.87 -3.00
C ASN A 302 -14.33 11.64 -2.17
N ASP A 303 -13.44 10.94 -1.46
CA ASP A 303 -12.43 11.57 -0.62
C ASP A 303 -11.20 12.00 -1.43
N PHE A 304 -11.07 11.55 -2.69
CA PHE A 304 -9.88 11.76 -3.48
C PHE A 304 -10.22 12.39 -4.84
N ALA A 305 -9.75 13.61 -5.07
CA ALA A 305 -9.93 14.27 -6.35
C ALA A 305 -9.30 13.45 -7.50
N GLY A 306 -10.12 13.18 -8.53
CA GLY A 306 -9.70 12.43 -9.72
C GLY A 306 -9.80 10.91 -9.61
N VAL A 307 -10.17 10.36 -8.46
CA VAL A 307 -10.51 8.95 -8.32
C VAL A 307 -11.94 8.71 -8.80
N LYS A 308 -12.14 7.71 -9.65
CA LYS A 308 -13.45 7.27 -10.10
C LYS A 308 -13.92 6.08 -9.27
N ALA A 309 -15.15 6.16 -8.77
CA ALA A 309 -15.79 5.05 -8.09
C ALA A 309 -16.01 3.85 -9.03
N ASN A 310 -15.99 2.65 -8.48
CA ASN A 310 -16.19 1.40 -9.20
C ASN A 310 -15.12 1.10 -10.27
N TYR A 311 -13.88 1.55 -10.03
CA TYR A 311 -12.74 1.31 -10.91
C TYR A 311 -11.61 0.57 -10.20
N ILE A 312 -10.86 -0.21 -10.99
CA ILE A 312 -9.56 -0.77 -10.59
C ILE A 312 -8.46 0.07 -11.25
N TYR A 313 -7.53 0.57 -10.44
CA TYR A 313 -6.29 1.19 -10.86
C TYR A 313 -5.17 0.17 -10.70
N TYR A 314 -4.66 -0.35 -11.81
CA TYR A 314 -3.72 -1.45 -11.83
C TYR A 314 -2.36 -1.03 -12.37
N ILE A 315 -1.29 -1.34 -11.61
CA ILE A 315 0.09 -1.22 -12.07
C ILE A 315 0.58 -2.59 -12.51
N GLU A 316 0.86 -2.72 -13.80
CA GLU A 316 1.57 -3.87 -14.34
C GLU A 316 3.07 -3.61 -14.28
N LEU A 317 3.82 -4.49 -13.59
CA LEU A 317 5.25 -4.31 -13.32
C LEU A 317 6.03 -4.07 -14.62
N HIS A 318 6.81 -2.98 -14.64
CA HIS A 318 7.65 -2.56 -15.77
C HIS A 318 6.90 -2.26 -17.07
N SER A 319 5.57 -2.13 -17.04
CA SER A 319 4.78 -1.97 -18.25
C SER A 319 3.87 -0.74 -18.20
N TRP A 320 2.70 -0.90 -17.64
CA TRP A 320 1.61 0.07 -17.80
C TRP A 320 0.86 0.34 -16.50
N VAL A 321 0.27 1.52 -16.45
CA VAL A 321 -0.75 1.85 -15.44
C VAL A 321 -2.09 1.92 -16.14
N LYS A 322 -2.98 1.02 -15.78
CA LYS A 322 -4.32 0.87 -16.38
C LYS A 322 -5.39 1.29 -15.38
N ARG A 323 -6.47 1.84 -15.88
CA ARG A 323 -7.71 2.06 -15.16
C ARG A 323 -8.80 1.24 -15.81
N ILE A 324 -9.46 0.37 -15.04
CA ILE A 324 -10.42 -0.61 -15.52
C ILE A 324 -11.77 -0.33 -14.87
N ASP A 325 -12.83 -0.20 -15.65
CA ASP A 325 -14.20 -0.12 -15.15
C ASP A 325 -14.68 -1.53 -14.76
N ILE A 326 -14.99 -1.74 -13.49
CA ILE A 326 -15.41 -3.06 -12.97
C ILE A 326 -16.71 -3.53 -13.64
N LYS A 327 -17.60 -2.60 -13.99
CA LYS A 327 -18.92 -2.94 -14.58
C LYS A 327 -18.80 -3.43 -16.03
N THR A 328 -17.95 -2.79 -16.81
CA THR A 328 -17.87 -3.04 -18.27
C THR A 328 -16.64 -3.83 -18.69
N GLY A 329 -15.61 -3.90 -17.83
CA GLY A 329 -14.30 -4.46 -18.18
C GLY A 329 -13.46 -3.57 -19.09
N ASN A 330 -13.99 -2.42 -19.53
CA ASN A 330 -13.24 -1.50 -20.39
C ASN A 330 -12.06 -0.89 -19.60
N TRP A 331 -10.94 -0.76 -20.29
CA TRP A 331 -9.74 -0.18 -19.68
C TRP A 331 -9.15 0.96 -20.51
N GLU A 332 -8.42 1.83 -19.85
CA GLU A 332 -7.69 2.94 -20.45
C GLU A 332 -6.31 3.09 -19.80
N LEU A 333 -5.34 3.54 -20.56
CA LEU A 333 -4.01 3.86 -20.06
C LEU A 333 -4.06 5.17 -19.25
N GLN A 334 -3.46 5.14 -18.07
CA GLN A 334 -3.45 6.30 -17.16
C GLN A 334 -2.18 7.13 -17.27
N CYS A 335 -1.05 6.48 -17.54
CA CYS A 335 0.23 7.12 -17.36
C CYS A 335 1.31 6.54 -18.27
N PRO A 336 2.14 7.37 -18.91
CA PRO A 336 3.23 6.95 -19.79
C PRO A 336 4.54 6.68 -19.01
N LEU A 337 4.49 6.12 -17.81
CA LEU A 337 5.70 5.76 -17.07
C LEU A 337 6.36 4.54 -17.69
N LYS A 338 7.71 4.55 -17.71
CA LYS A 338 8.49 3.44 -18.27
C LYS A 338 8.71 2.30 -17.26
N ASN A 339 8.78 2.61 -15.97
CA ASN A 339 9.07 1.63 -14.92
C ASN A 339 8.21 1.87 -13.66
N PRO A 340 6.86 1.81 -13.78
CA PRO A 340 6.01 1.92 -12.60
C PRO A 340 6.24 0.71 -11.69
N GLU A 341 6.42 0.95 -10.38
CA GLU A 341 6.70 -0.10 -9.41
C GLU A 341 5.47 -0.43 -8.56
N CYS A 342 4.97 0.57 -7.84
CA CYS A 342 3.83 0.39 -6.95
C CYS A 342 3.10 1.69 -6.65
N TRP A 343 1.91 1.57 -6.06
CA TRP A 343 1.14 2.67 -5.53
C TRP A 343 1.72 3.16 -4.20
N PHE A 344 1.76 4.47 -4.00
CA PHE A 344 2.15 5.12 -2.78
C PHE A 344 1.10 6.15 -2.37
N VAL A 345 0.50 5.99 -1.19
CA VAL A 345 -0.44 6.97 -0.62
C VAL A 345 0.35 7.98 0.19
N PRO A 346 0.54 9.23 -0.28
CA PRO A 346 1.34 10.21 0.44
C PRO A 346 0.67 10.63 1.75
N LYS A 347 1.37 10.44 2.87
CA LYS A 347 0.96 10.85 4.21
C LYS A 347 2.08 11.63 4.89
N LEU A 348 1.75 12.79 5.46
CA LEU A 348 2.70 13.60 6.23
C LEU A 348 2.76 13.22 7.72
N GLN A 349 1.79 12.45 8.19
CA GLN A 349 1.67 12.02 9.58
C GLN A 349 2.73 10.97 9.94
N HIS A 350 3.10 10.92 11.22
CA HIS A 350 3.94 9.87 11.77
C HIS A 350 3.08 8.68 12.23
N LEU A 351 3.60 7.46 12.06
CA LEU A 351 3.09 6.31 12.80
C LEU A 351 3.34 6.56 14.30
N GLN A 352 2.32 6.40 15.10
CA GLN A 352 2.46 6.39 16.55
C GLN A 352 2.53 4.93 16.99
N ALA A 353 3.61 4.54 17.67
CA ALA A 353 3.62 3.31 18.44
C ALA A 353 2.63 3.51 19.60
N GLN A 354 1.62 2.66 19.70
CA GLN A 354 0.70 2.61 20.83
C GLN A 354 1.29 1.77 21.95
#